data_53e582344d57f2a8916524b65cbd3625
#
_entry.id   53e582344d57f2a8916524b65cbd3625
#
_cell.length_a   1.000
_cell.length_b   1.000
_cell.length_c   1.000
_cell.angle_alpha   90.00
_cell.angle_beta   90.00
_cell.angle_gamma   90.00
#
_symmetry.space_group_name_H-M   'P 1'
#
loop_
_entity.id
_entity.type
_entity.pdbx_description
1 polymer ?
#
loop_
_entity_poly.entity_id
_entity_poly.type
_entity_poly.pdbx_seq_one_letter_code
_entity_poly.pdbx_strand_id
1 'polypeptide(L)'
;MGRCTVVVFMLLFVCNMYGQQRFLSNHPRLLFTGAEEAAVKQLIQNNQLAGELAEFLKAKADTLAITPQKPYLKDKYGNILWTSRSYVNRLGTLALAYRLYGERKYLDAANEALLWVCNYPDWDPPHYLDTAEMATAVAIAYDWLYDALPISTKDLVKKCLYERAIVRVLREYEKGSLGSWAKRETNWNVVCNTGMVLAALGIAEDYPKEAAVILDNAAKYMPNCLKHFAPDGVCYEGPAYWGYTTSYLTLYLKAVA
;
A
#
# COMPACT_ATOMS: atom_id res chain seq x y z
N MET A 1 33.09 -25.28 25.61
CA MET A 1 32.75 -24.22 24.65
C MET A 1 31.67 -24.55 23.61
N GLY A 2 31.14 -25.80 23.55
CA GLY A 2 30.19 -26.21 22.49
C GLY A 2 28.69 -25.98 22.76
N ARG A 3 28.26 -25.70 24.00
CA ARG A 3 26.81 -25.61 24.30
C ARG A 3 26.17 -24.23 24.05
N CYS A 4 26.94 -23.13 24.18
CA CYS A 4 26.39 -21.79 23.91
C CYS A 4 26.19 -21.52 22.42
N THR A 5 27.03 -22.06 21.55
CA THR A 5 26.96 -21.80 20.10
C THR A 5 25.72 -22.44 19.45
N VAL A 6 25.31 -23.62 19.93
CA VAL A 6 24.11 -24.32 19.43
C VAL A 6 22.81 -23.59 19.81
N VAL A 7 22.74 -23.05 21.03
CA VAL A 7 21.57 -22.29 21.53
C VAL A 7 21.40 -20.97 20.76
N VAL A 8 22.50 -20.26 20.47
CA VAL A 8 22.45 -19.02 19.67
C VAL A 8 22.02 -19.28 18.22
N PHE A 9 22.51 -20.36 17.61
CA PHE A 9 22.07 -20.77 16.26
C PHE A 9 20.59 -21.20 16.23
N MET A 10 20.13 -21.91 17.25
CA MET A 10 18.73 -22.32 17.37
C MET A 10 17.80 -21.12 17.59
N LEU A 11 18.20 -20.13 18.42
CA LEU A 11 17.44 -18.90 18.63
C LEU A 11 17.38 -18.03 17.36
N LEU A 12 18.47 -17.91 16.61
CA LEU A 12 18.51 -17.20 15.33
C LEU A 12 17.66 -17.90 14.26
N PHE A 13 17.62 -19.24 14.26
CA PHE A 13 16.80 -20.01 13.33
C PHE A 13 15.31 -19.91 13.69
N VAL A 14 14.95 -19.94 14.97
CA VAL A 14 13.58 -19.74 15.45
C VAL A 14 13.10 -18.31 15.17
N CYS A 15 13.93 -17.27 15.42
CA CYS A 15 13.59 -15.90 15.04
C CYS A 15 13.38 -15.69 13.54
N ASN A 16 14.20 -16.37 12.69
CA ASN A 16 14.00 -16.33 11.24
C ASN A 16 12.72 -17.07 10.79
N MET A 17 12.37 -18.17 11.43
CA MET A 17 11.14 -18.90 11.12
C MET A 17 9.89 -18.11 11.55
N TYR A 18 9.91 -17.44 12.71
CA TYR A 18 8.81 -16.56 13.15
C TYR A 18 8.68 -15.33 12.25
N GLY A 19 9.79 -14.77 11.76
CA GLY A 19 9.76 -13.67 10.79
C GLY A 19 9.17 -14.09 9.45
N GLN A 20 9.50 -15.27 8.94
CA GLN A 20 8.93 -15.79 7.68
C GLN A 20 7.44 -16.15 7.81
N GLN A 21 7.01 -16.72 8.93
CA GLN A 21 5.61 -17.06 9.17
C GLN A 21 4.69 -15.83 9.24
N ARG A 22 5.21 -14.67 9.65
CA ARG A 22 4.45 -13.42 9.75
C ARG A 22 3.98 -12.90 8.38
N PHE A 23 4.68 -13.24 7.30
CA PHE A 23 4.36 -12.77 5.92
C PHE A 23 3.58 -13.79 5.08
N LEU A 24 3.34 -15.00 5.58
CA LEU A 24 2.70 -16.09 4.84
C LEU A 24 1.19 -16.21 5.10
N SER A 25 0.55 -15.13 5.59
CA SER A 25 -0.91 -15.14 5.77
C SER A 25 -1.63 -15.09 4.41
N ASN A 26 -2.79 -15.72 4.34
CA ASN A 26 -3.67 -15.69 3.16
C ASN A 26 -4.12 -14.25 2.85
N HIS A 27 -4.39 -13.97 1.59
CA HIS A 27 -5.04 -12.73 1.18
C HIS A 27 -6.55 -12.74 1.49
N PRO A 28 -7.17 -11.59 1.78
CA PRO A 28 -6.55 -10.29 1.98
C PRO A 28 -5.90 -10.18 3.37
N ARG A 29 -4.77 -9.50 3.42
CA ARG A 29 -3.99 -9.24 4.64
C ARG A 29 -3.69 -7.75 4.88
N LEU A 30 -3.87 -6.91 3.85
CA LEU A 30 -3.68 -5.47 3.95
C LEU A 30 -4.97 -4.79 4.39
N LEU A 31 -4.91 -3.97 5.45
CA LEU A 31 -5.95 -3.02 5.87
C LEU A 31 -7.35 -3.62 6.16
N PHE A 32 -7.76 -4.64 5.42
CA PHE A 32 -9.09 -5.22 5.47
C PHE A 32 -9.00 -6.74 5.28
N THR A 33 -9.13 -7.47 6.36
CA THR A 33 -9.03 -8.94 6.38
C THR A 33 -10.37 -9.61 6.18
N GLY A 34 -10.39 -10.91 5.90
CA GLY A 34 -11.63 -11.67 5.75
C GLY A 34 -12.51 -11.66 7.00
N ALA A 35 -11.92 -11.62 8.20
CA ALA A 35 -12.67 -11.53 9.46
C ALA A 35 -13.33 -10.15 9.62
N GLU A 36 -12.62 -9.08 9.24
CA GLU A 36 -13.15 -7.71 9.27
C GLU A 36 -14.25 -7.51 8.22
N GLU A 37 -14.16 -8.19 7.08
CA GLU A 37 -15.20 -8.13 6.04
C GLU A 37 -16.57 -8.58 6.56
N ALA A 38 -16.62 -9.70 7.30
CA ALA A 38 -17.86 -10.18 7.87
C ALA A 38 -18.45 -9.19 8.88
N ALA A 39 -17.61 -8.60 9.73
CA ALA A 39 -18.02 -7.59 10.70
C ALA A 39 -18.53 -6.31 10.02
N VAL A 40 -17.87 -5.84 8.95
CA VAL A 40 -18.31 -4.66 8.19
C VAL A 40 -19.64 -4.93 7.49
N LYS A 41 -19.81 -6.09 6.85
CA LYS A 41 -21.10 -6.47 6.24
C LYS A 41 -22.24 -6.49 7.24
N GLN A 42 -22.00 -7.00 8.45
CA GLN A 42 -22.98 -6.97 9.53
C GLN A 42 -23.26 -5.54 10.02
N LEU A 43 -22.22 -4.70 10.15
CA LEU A 43 -22.37 -3.30 10.54
C LEU A 43 -23.22 -2.52 9.52
N ILE A 44 -23.00 -2.72 8.21
CA ILE A 44 -23.77 -2.10 7.13
C ILE A 44 -25.27 -2.42 7.26
N GLN A 45 -25.61 -3.66 7.66
CA GLN A 45 -27.01 -4.09 7.82
C GLN A 45 -27.69 -3.51 9.06
N ASN A 46 -26.93 -3.21 10.12
CA ASN A 46 -27.48 -2.88 11.44
C ASN A 46 -27.24 -1.44 11.90
N ASN A 47 -26.53 -0.63 11.10
CA ASN A 47 -26.22 0.75 11.44
C ASN A 47 -26.52 1.66 10.24
N GLN A 48 -27.38 2.65 10.46
CA GLN A 48 -27.85 3.55 9.40
C GLN A 48 -26.70 4.28 8.70
N LEU A 49 -25.77 4.88 9.46
CA LEU A 49 -24.65 5.61 8.88
C LEU A 49 -23.75 4.70 8.04
N ALA A 50 -23.47 3.49 8.53
CA ALA A 50 -22.70 2.52 7.77
C ALA A 50 -23.40 2.10 6.47
N GLY A 51 -24.73 1.95 6.50
CA GLY A 51 -25.55 1.70 5.31
C GLY A 51 -25.46 2.84 4.29
N GLU A 52 -25.64 4.08 4.73
CA GLU A 52 -25.53 5.27 3.88
C GLU A 52 -24.13 5.40 3.23
N LEU A 53 -23.06 5.13 4.00
CA LEU A 53 -21.69 5.12 3.49
C LEU A 53 -21.47 4.00 2.46
N ALA A 54 -22.07 2.83 2.67
CA ALA A 54 -21.98 1.71 1.76
C ALA A 54 -22.72 2.01 0.43
N GLU A 55 -23.89 2.64 0.48
CA GLU A 55 -24.60 3.10 -0.71
C GLU A 55 -23.80 4.17 -1.48
N PHE A 56 -23.20 5.12 -0.79
CA PHE A 56 -22.32 6.11 -1.41
C PHE A 56 -21.12 5.44 -2.08
N LEU A 57 -20.48 4.47 -1.41
CA LEU A 57 -19.39 3.67 -1.99
C LEU A 57 -19.84 2.95 -3.26
N LYS A 58 -21.03 2.33 -3.24
CA LYS A 58 -21.59 1.59 -4.38
C LYS A 58 -21.83 2.51 -5.56
N ALA A 59 -22.49 3.65 -5.36
CA ALA A 59 -22.74 4.63 -6.41
C ALA A 59 -21.43 5.14 -7.04
N LYS A 60 -20.41 5.39 -6.20
CA LYS A 60 -19.09 5.78 -6.67
C LYS A 60 -18.40 4.66 -7.46
N ALA A 61 -18.50 3.41 -7.01
CA ALA A 61 -17.95 2.26 -7.71
C ALA A 61 -18.65 2.04 -9.07
N ASP A 62 -19.97 2.21 -9.15
CA ASP A 62 -20.73 2.15 -10.42
C ASP A 62 -20.21 3.19 -11.42
N THR A 63 -19.98 4.42 -10.99
CA THR A 63 -19.39 5.46 -11.83
C THR A 63 -17.97 5.10 -12.28
N LEU A 64 -17.12 4.62 -11.36
CA LEU A 64 -15.72 4.28 -11.67
C LEU A 64 -15.61 3.06 -12.56
N ALA A 65 -16.55 2.12 -12.50
CA ALA A 65 -16.57 0.93 -13.35
C ALA A 65 -16.70 1.26 -14.84
N ILE A 66 -17.38 2.35 -15.19
CA ILE A 66 -17.58 2.80 -16.58
C ILE A 66 -16.69 4.00 -16.96
N THR A 67 -15.94 4.56 -16.03
CA THR A 67 -15.05 5.69 -16.31
C THR A 67 -13.82 5.22 -17.09
N PRO A 68 -13.43 5.87 -18.20
CA PRO A 68 -12.23 5.50 -18.95
C PRO A 68 -10.95 5.54 -18.10
N GLN A 69 -9.96 4.74 -18.51
CA GLN A 69 -8.63 4.75 -17.88
C GLN A 69 -7.92 6.07 -18.21
N LYS A 70 -7.15 6.59 -17.25
CA LYS A 70 -6.34 7.80 -17.47
C LYS A 70 -5.05 7.43 -18.21
N PRO A 71 -4.64 8.21 -19.22
CA PRO A 71 -3.36 8.00 -19.88
C PRO A 71 -2.19 8.40 -18.96
N TYR A 72 -0.98 7.90 -19.28
CA TYR A 72 0.27 8.37 -18.67
C TYR A 72 0.61 9.76 -19.21
N LEU A 73 0.14 10.80 -18.54
CA LEU A 73 0.41 12.19 -18.93
C LEU A 73 0.95 12.95 -17.72
N LYS A 74 2.11 13.58 -17.92
CA LYS A 74 2.71 14.47 -16.92
C LYS A 74 1.98 15.81 -16.92
N ASP A 75 1.75 16.34 -15.74
CA ASP A 75 1.13 17.65 -15.54
C ASP A 75 2.13 18.81 -15.82
N LYS A 76 1.69 20.05 -15.58
CA LYS A 76 2.53 21.23 -15.76
C LYS A 76 3.78 21.27 -14.85
N TYR A 77 3.84 20.44 -13.83
CA TYR A 77 4.98 20.30 -12.94
C TYR A 77 5.89 19.12 -13.33
N GLY A 78 5.56 18.40 -14.39
CA GLY A 78 6.34 17.31 -14.92
C GLY A 78 6.14 15.99 -14.20
N ASN A 79 5.03 15.79 -13.43
CA ASN A 79 4.75 14.57 -12.67
C ASN A 79 3.35 14.01 -12.97
N ILE A 80 3.07 12.78 -12.51
CA ILE A 80 1.79 12.10 -12.67
C ILE A 80 1.00 11.97 -11.35
N LEU A 81 1.32 12.77 -10.33
CA LEU A 81 0.78 12.63 -8.97
C LEU A 81 -0.75 12.59 -8.93
N TRP A 82 -1.42 13.48 -9.66
CA TRP A 82 -2.87 13.49 -9.73
C TRP A 82 -3.46 12.22 -10.37
N THR A 83 -2.75 11.65 -11.34
CA THR A 83 -3.10 10.36 -11.93
C THR A 83 -2.95 9.26 -10.90
N SER A 84 -1.81 9.17 -10.20
CA SER A 84 -1.57 8.17 -9.15
C SER A 84 -2.62 8.23 -8.05
N ARG A 85 -2.92 9.42 -7.52
CA ARG A 85 -4.01 9.65 -6.53
C ARG A 85 -5.37 9.20 -7.03
N SER A 86 -5.66 9.44 -8.31
CA SER A 86 -6.92 8.99 -8.88
C SER A 86 -7.04 7.47 -8.90
N TYR A 87 -5.92 6.75 -9.05
CA TYR A 87 -5.90 5.29 -8.99
C TYR A 87 -5.95 4.75 -7.55
N VAL A 88 -5.41 5.45 -6.54
CA VAL A 88 -5.68 5.11 -5.13
C VAL A 88 -7.19 5.10 -4.87
N ASN A 89 -7.87 6.16 -5.30
CA ASN A 89 -9.33 6.23 -5.18
C ASN A 89 -10.04 5.16 -6.02
N ARG A 90 -9.66 4.98 -7.29
CA ARG A 90 -10.32 4.06 -8.21
C ARG A 90 -10.18 2.62 -7.78
N LEU A 91 -8.95 2.15 -7.63
CA LEU A 91 -8.65 0.76 -7.31
C LEU A 91 -9.15 0.38 -5.91
N GLY A 92 -8.95 1.26 -4.91
CA GLY A 92 -9.48 1.03 -3.56
C GLY A 92 -11.01 0.95 -3.54
N THR A 93 -11.70 1.87 -4.23
CA THR A 93 -13.17 1.87 -4.29
C THR A 93 -13.72 0.63 -5.00
N LEU A 94 -13.17 0.27 -6.16
CA LEU A 94 -13.64 -0.90 -6.93
C LEU A 94 -13.36 -2.21 -6.21
N ALA A 95 -12.16 -2.36 -5.61
CA ALA A 95 -11.81 -3.55 -4.86
C ALA A 95 -12.70 -3.72 -3.61
N LEU A 96 -12.93 -2.63 -2.85
CA LEU A 96 -13.82 -2.68 -1.69
C LEU A 96 -15.27 -2.99 -2.10
N ALA A 97 -15.77 -2.38 -3.18
CA ALA A 97 -17.11 -2.66 -3.68
C ALA A 97 -17.26 -4.12 -4.12
N TYR A 98 -16.25 -4.70 -4.76
CA TYR A 98 -16.27 -6.14 -5.09
C TYR A 98 -16.33 -7.00 -3.82
N ARG A 99 -15.53 -6.71 -2.81
CA ARG A 99 -15.53 -7.44 -1.52
C ARG A 99 -16.88 -7.37 -0.82
N LEU A 100 -17.52 -6.22 -0.83
CA LEU A 100 -18.79 -6.01 -0.13
C LEU A 100 -19.99 -6.58 -0.89
N TYR A 101 -20.04 -6.42 -2.20
CA TYR A 101 -21.22 -6.72 -3.03
C TYR A 101 -21.06 -7.94 -3.95
N GLY A 102 -19.83 -8.38 -4.26
CA GLY A 102 -19.56 -9.52 -5.14
C GLY A 102 -19.89 -9.28 -6.62
N GLU A 103 -20.21 -8.04 -7.02
CA GLU A 103 -20.63 -7.73 -8.39
C GLU A 103 -19.44 -7.77 -9.36
N ARG A 104 -19.51 -8.65 -10.34
CA ARG A 104 -18.43 -8.92 -11.31
C ARG A 104 -17.90 -7.66 -12.02
N LYS A 105 -18.77 -6.69 -12.30
CA LYS A 105 -18.39 -5.43 -12.96
C LYS A 105 -17.29 -4.67 -12.21
N TYR A 106 -17.25 -4.73 -10.86
CA TYR A 106 -16.21 -4.07 -10.06
C TYR A 106 -14.88 -4.78 -10.17
N LEU A 107 -14.89 -6.12 -10.16
CA LEU A 107 -13.69 -6.92 -10.38
C LEU A 107 -13.11 -6.68 -11.79
N ASP A 108 -13.95 -6.72 -12.82
CA ASP A 108 -13.52 -6.55 -14.20
C ASP A 108 -12.92 -5.15 -14.42
N ALA A 109 -13.55 -4.09 -13.89
CA ALA A 109 -13.04 -2.74 -13.97
C ALA A 109 -11.74 -2.53 -13.17
N ALA A 110 -11.61 -3.16 -11.98
CA ALA A 110 -10.38 -3.12 -11.20
C ALA A 110 -9.25 -3.89 -11.89
N ASN A 111 -9.54 -5.06 -12.47
CA ASN A 111 -8.57 -5.84 -13.24
C ASN A 111 -8.06 -5.06 -14.46
N GLU A 112 -8.95 -4.42 -15.22
CA GLU A 112 -8.57 -3.55 -16.32
C GLU A 112 -7.66 -2.40 -15.85
N ALA A 113 -8.02 -1.74 -14.75
CA ALA A 113 -7.23 -0.65 -14.18
C ALA A 113 -5.84 -1.11 -13.72
N LEU A 114 -5.73 -2.29 -13.10
CA LEU A 114 -4.45 -2.91 -12.72
C LEU A 114 -3.58 -3.15 -13.95
N LEU A 115 -4.13 -3.79 -14.99
CA LEU A 115 -3.42 -4.04 -16.24
C LEU A 115 -2.96 -2.73 -16.88
N TRP A 116 -3.82 -1.69 -16.87
CA TRP A 116 -3.52 -0.40 -17.46
C TRP A 116 -2.33 0.29 -16.80
N VAL A 117 -2.34 0.45 -15.47
CA VAL A 117 -1.25 1.14 -14.75
C VAL A 117 0.04 0.34 -14.68
N CYS A 118 -0.04 -0.99 -14.71
CA CYS A 118 1.13 -1.86 -14.81
C CYS A 118 1.78 -1.81 -16.19
N ASN A 119 1.05 -1.39 -17.24
CA ASN A 119 1.59 -1.17 -18.57
C ASN A 119 2.07 0.27 -18.83
N TYR A 120 1.99 1.19 -17.85
CA TYR A 120 2.66 2.48 -17.96
C TYR A 120 4.17 2.28 -18.14
N PRO A 121 4.89 3.23 -18.78
CA PRO A 121 6.35 3.13 -18.94
C PRO A 121 7.07 3.03 -17.58
N ASP A 122 6.60 3.82 -16.61
CA ASP A 122 7.05 3.80 -15.21
C ASP A 122 5.97 4.39 -14.29
N TRP A 123 6.29 4.67 -13.02
CA TRP A 123 5.46 5.40 -12.07
C TRP A 123 6.12 6.69 -11.59
N ASP A 124 6.81 7.35 -12.50
CA ASP A 124 7.54 8.64 -12.29
C ASP A 124 8.49 8.63 -11.08
N PRO A 125 9.52 7.75 -11.09
CA PRO A 125 10.43 7.62 -9.96
C PRO A 125 11.20 8.88 -9.56
N PRO A 126 11.43 9.89 -10.44
CA PRO A 126 12.01 11.16 -10.02
C PRO A 126 11.15 11.93 -9.01
N HIS A 127 9.81 11.89 -9.16
CA HIS A 127 8.87 12.43 -8.18
C HIS A 127 8.23 11.28 -7.40
N TYR A 128 8.96 10.72 -6.44
CA TYR A 128 8.66 9.44 -5.81
C TYR A 128 7.29 9.34 -5.11
N LEU A 129 6.62 10.45 -4.81
CA LEU A 129 5.22 10.44 -4.35
C LEU A 129 4.30 9.77 -5.37
N ASP A 130 4.56 9.95 -6.66
CA ASP A 130 3.79 9.33 -7.74
C ASP A 130 3.90 7.82 -7.69
N THR A 131 5.14 7.32 -7.55
CA THR A 131 5.43 5.90 -7.37
C THR A 131 4.76 5.35 -6.09
N ALA A 132 4.83 6.09 -4.98
CA ALA A 132 4.29 5.63 -3.71
C ALA A 132 2.76 5.55 -3.71
N GLU A 133 2.09 6.55 -4.27
CA GLU A 133 0.63 6.56 -4.43
C GLU A 133 0.18 5.42 -5.36
N MET A 134 0.87 5.23 -6.50
CA MET A 134 0.52 4.15 -7.42
C MET A 134 0.78 2.77 -6.80
N ALA A 135 1.89 2.59 -6.08
CA ALA A 135 2.19 1.34 -5.37
C ALA A 135 1.13 1.04 -4.30
N THR A 136 0.67 2.06 -3.57
CA THR A 136 -0.44 1.95 -2.61
C THR A 136 -1.71 1.45 -3.30
N ALA A 137 -2.10 2.08 -4.41
CA ALA A 137 -3.29 1.71 -5.17
C ALA A 137 -3.25 0.27 -5.66
N VAL A 138 -2.13 -0.12 -6.27
CA VAL A 138 -1.93 -1.44 -6.88
C VAL A 138 -1.85 -2.52 -5.81
N ALA A 139 -1.11 -2.28 -4.71
CA ALA A 139 -0.96 -3.26 -3.62
C ALA A 139 -2.29 -3.55 -2.93
N ILE A 140 -3.08 -2.54 -2.62
CA ILE A 140 -4.40 -2.71 -1.98
C ILE A 140 -5.34 -3.51 -2.89
N ALA A 141 -5.44 -3.14 -4.16
CA ALA A 141 -6.33 -3.84 -5.09
C ALA A 141 -5.87 -5.28 -5.36
N TYR A 142 -4.57 -5.50 -5.50
CA TYR A 142 -3.98 -6.82 -5.65
C TYR A 142 -4.32 -7.73 -4.48
N ASP A 143 -4.10 -7.25 -3.25
CA ASP A 143 -4.36 -7.99 -2.02
C ASP A 143 -5.85 -8.31 -1.84
N TRP A 144 -6.71 -7.30 -1.99
CA TRP A 144 -8.15 -7.45 -1.77
C TRP A 144 -8.86 -8.30 -2.82
N LEU A 145 -8.32 -8.36 -4.04
CA LEU A 145 -8.89 -9.11 -5.15
C LEU A 145 -8.12 -10.40 -5.48
N TYR A 146 -7.10 -10.74 -4.69
CA TYR A 146 -6.14 -11.79 -4.99
C TYR A 146 -6.77 -13.10 -5.47
N ASP A 147 -7.77 -13.60 -4.74
CA ASP A 147 -8.42 -14.88 -5.06
C ASP A 147 -9.27 -14.83 -6.35
N ALA A 148 -9.72 -13.63 -6.73
CA ALA A 148 -10.59 -13.43 -7.89
C ALA A 148 -9.84 -12.99 -9.16
N LEU A 149 -8.60 -12.49 -9.03
CA LEU A 149 -7.81 -12.03 -10.16
C LEU A 149 -7.30 -13.19 -11.02
N PRO A 150 -7.26 -13.02 -12.37
CA PRO A 150 -6.58 -13.96 -13.26
C PRO A 150 -5.10 -14.14 -12.88
N ILE A 151 -4.56 -15.33 -13.08
CA ILE A 151 -3.15 -15.63 -12.81
C ILE A 151 -2.22 -14.67 -13.56
N SER A 152 -2.50 -14.42 -14.83
CA SER A 152 -1.71 -13.49 -15.66
C SER A 152 -1.69 -12.05 -15.09
N THR A 153 -2.79 -11.59 -14.52
CA THR A 153 -2.85 -10.28 -13.85
C THR A 153 -2.02 -10.31 -12.57
N LYS A 154 -2.15 -11.37 -11.76
CA LYS A 154 -1.35 -11.52 -10.53
C LYS A 154 0.15 -11.49 -10.83
N ASP A 155 0.60 -12.22 -11.83
CA ASP A 155 2.01 -12.26 -12.24
C ASP A 155 2.52 -10.90 -12.73
N LEU A 156 1.72 -10.18 -13.54
CA LEU A 156 2.06 -8.84 -14.00
C LEU A 156 2.16 -7.85 -12.84
N VAL A 157 1.16 -7.84 -11.94
CA VAL A 157 1.12 -6.93 -10.80
C VAL A 157 2.29 -7.21 -9.85
N LYS A 158 2.55 -8.45 -9.53
CA LYS A 158 3.67 -8.87 -8.69
C LYS A 158 5.01 -8.38 -9.27
N LYS A 159 5.24 -8.64 -10.56
CA LYS A 159 6.43 -8.13 -11.27
C LYS A 159 6.52 -6.60 -11.20
N CYS A 160 5.41 -5.92 -11.44
CA CYS A 160 5.34 -4.46 -11.43
C CYS A 160 5.66 -3.87 -10.05
N LEU A 161 5.06 -4.40 -8.97
CA LEU A 161 5.36 -4.00 -7.60
C LEU A 161 6.84 -4.25 -7.26
N TYR A 162 7.37 -5.41 -7.62
CA TYR A 162 8.78 -5.74 -7.36
C TYR A 162 9.74 -4.76 -8.06
N GLU A 163 9.61 -4.60 -9.37
CA GLU A 163 10.54 -3.79 -10.17
C GLU A 163 10.41 -2.29 -9.92
N ARG A 164 9.19 -1.78 -9.72
CA ARG A 164 8.91 -0.35 -9.62
C ARG A 164 8.89 0.19 -8.20
N ALA A 165 8.56 -0.64 -7.20
CA ALA A 165 8.53 -0.25 -5.81
C ALA A 165 9.69 -0.87 -5.03
N ILE A 166 9.75 -2.22 -4.93
CA ILE A 166 10.69 -2.91 -4.03
C ILE A 166 12.15 -2.63 -4.39
N VAL A 167 12.56 -2.93 -5.62
CA VAL A 167 13.95 -2.73 -6.06
C VAL A 167 14.38 -1.26 -5.92
N ARG A 168 13.46 -0.33 -6.14
CA ARG A 168 13.78 1.10 -6.07
C ARG A 168 13.93 1.60 -4.64
N VAL A 169 13.06 1.20 -3.73
CA VAL A 169 13.15 1.64 -2.33
C VAL A 169 14.38 1.06 -1.64
N LEU A 170 14.80 -0.16 -1.94
CA LEU A 170 16.03 -0.73 -1.40
C LEU A 170 17.24 0.16 -1.74
N ARG A 171 17.34 0.61 -3.00
CA ARG A 171 18.38 1.57 -3.42
C ARG A 171 18.23 2.94 -2.75
N GLU A 172 17.02 3.35 -2.46
CA GLU A 172 16.74 4.63 -1.78
C GLU A 172 17.26 4.61 -0.34
N TYR A 173 17.10 3.50 0.36
CA TYR A 173 17.61 3.35 1.73
C TYR A 173 19.13 3.37 1.84
N GLU A 174 19.85 2.99 0.77
CA GLU A 174 21.32 3.07 0.69
C GLU A 174 21.85 4.49 0.59
N LYS A 175 21.03 5.46 0.10
CA LYS A 175 21.44 6.85 -0.03
C LYS A 175 21.70 7.52 1.32
N GLY A 176 22.60 8.48 1.34
CA GLY A 176 22.79 9.37 2.49
C GLY A 176 21.53 10.18 2.84
N SER A 177 21.46 10.69 4.07
CA SER A 177 20.28 11.40 4.60
C SER A 177 19.85 12.61 3.73
N LEU A 178 20.79 13.34 3.15
CA LEU A 178 20.47 14.49 2.30
C LEU A 178 19.90 14.12 0.92
N GLY A 179 20.15 12.91 0.44
CA GLY A 179 19.69 12.45 -0.87
C GLY A 179 18.42 11.58 -0.84
N SER A 180 17.99 11.12 0.33
CA SER A 180 16.91 10.15 0.47
C SER A 180 15.62 10.78 0.96
N TRP A 181 14.53 10.61 0.20
CA TRP A 181 13.19 10.98 0.67
C TRP A 181 12.77 10.14 1.90
N ALA A 182 13.24 8.91 2.00
CA ALA A 182 12.92 8.01 3.11
C ALA A 182 13.41 8.52 4.47
N LYS A 183 14.41 9.41 4.47
CA LYS A 183 15.05 9.96 5.69
C LYS A 183 14.68 11.43 5.95
N ARG A 184 13.82 12.02 5.10
CA ARG A 184 13.36 13.42 5.26
C ARG A 184 12.48 13.59 6.50
N GLU A 185 12.25 14.83 6.85
CA GLU A 185 11.41 15.26 7.98
C GLU A 185 10.02 15.75 7.53
N THR A 186 9.68 15.59 6.26
CA THR A 186 8.45 16.06 5.61
C THR A 186 7.48 14.90 5.33
N ASN A 187 6.27 15.23 4.87
CA ASN A 187 5.25 14.26 4.43
C ASN A 187 5.78 13.16 3.49
N TRP A 188 6.77 13.47 2.65
CA TRP A 188 7.41 12.50 1.75
C TRP A 188 7.92 11.27 2.49
N ASN A 189 8.45 11.44 3.68
CA ASN A 189 8.94 10.33 4.50
C ASN A 189 7.82 9.33 4.80
N VAL A 190 6.71 9.81 5.35
CA VAL A 190 5.59 8.94 5.75
C VAL A 190 4.87 8.36 4.53
N VAL A 191 4.53 9.19 3.55
CA VAL A 191 3.77 8.78 2.38
C VAL A 191 4.52 7.73 1.56
N CYS A 192 5.80 8.00 1.24
CA CYS A 192 6.57 7.08 0.42
C CYS A 192 6.90 5.78 1.17
N ASN A 193 7.31 5.84 2.45
CA ASN A 193 7.54 4.62 3.22
C ASN A 193 6.25 3.77 3.32
N THR A 194 5.09 4.39 3.55
CA THR A 194 3.81 3.66 3.59
C THR A 194 3.52 2.94 2.29
N GLY A 195 3.63 3.63 1.14
CA GLY A 195 3.40 3.00 -0.15
C GLY A 195 4.33 1.81 -0.41
N MET A 196 5.59 1.92 -0.01
CA MET A 196 6.57 0.84 -0.14
C MET A 196 6.28 -0.33 0.81
N VAL A 197 5.86 -0.05 2.05
CA VAL A 197 5.46 -1.08 3.01
C VAL A 197 4.23 -1.85 2.51
N LEU A 198 3.20 -1.15 2.00
CA LEU A 198 2.03 -1.81 1.43
C LEU A 198 2.39 -2.67 0.22
N ALA A 199 3.25 -2.18 -0.67
CA ALA A 199 3.75 -2.96 -1.80
C ALA A 199 4.52 -4.21 -1.34
N ALA A 200 5.41 -4.07 -0.36
CA ALA A 200 6.21 -5.16 0.18
C ALA A 200 5.34 -6.22 0.87
N LEU A 201 4.40 -5.79 1.72
CA LEU A 201 3.47 -6.70 2.37
C LEU A 201 2.52 -7.39 1.37
N GLY A 202 2.12 -6.69 0.31
CA GLY A 202 1.24 -7.24 -0.73
C GLY A 202 1.83 -8.46 -1.46
N ILE A 203 3.17 -8.56 -1.57
CA ILE A 203 3.89 -9.65 -2.25
C ILE A 203 4.94 -10.33 -1.36
N ALA A 204 4.75 -10.29 -0.04
CA ALA A 204 5.75 -10.74 0.93
C ALA A 204 6.01 -12.25 0.89
N GLU A 205 5.08 -13.07 0.42
CA GLU A 205 5.27 -14.51 0.24
C GLU A 205 6.35 -14.85 -0.78
N ASP A 206 6.49 -14.01 -1.81
CA ASP A 206 7.54 -14.19 -2.83
C ASP A 206 8.87 -13.51 -2.46
N TYR A 207 8.81 -12.40 -1.68
CA TYR A 207 9.95 -11.53 -1.37
C TYR A 207 10.06 -11.22 0.14
N PRO A 208 10.10 -12.24 1.03
CA PRO A 208 10.03 -12.02 2.48
C PRO A 208 11.24 -11.28 3.06
N LYS A 209 12.42 -11.43 2.44
CA LYS A 209 13.65 -10.73 2.89
C LYS A 209 13.58 -9.25 2.60
N GLU A 210 13.17 -8.89 1.39
CA GLU A 210 12.98 -7.52 0.95
C GLU A 210 11.89 -6.84 1.78
N ALA A 211 10.78 -7.53 2.05
CA ALA A 211 9.70 -7.03 2.89
C ALA A 211 10.20 -6.72 4.31
N ALA A 212 10.98 -7.61 4.94
CA ALA A 212 11.57 -7.37 6.25
C ALA A 212 12.47 -6.13 6.26
N VAL A 213 13.36 -5.98 5.27
CA VAL A 213 14.25 -4.81 5.15
C VAL A 213 13.45 -3.53 4.99
N ILE A 214 12.37 -3.55 4.20
CA ILE A 214 11.53 -2.36 3.97
C ILE A 214 10.78 -1.97 5.25
N LEU A 215 10.21 -2.94 5.97
CA LEU A 215 9.54 -2.71 7.26
C LEU A 215 10.49 -2.12 8.32
N ASP A 216 11.68 -2.71 8.45
CA ASP A 216 12.69 -2.23 9.41
C ASP A 216 13.13 -0.79 9.11
N ASN A 217 13.36 -0.47 7.82
CA ASN A 217 13.75 0.89 7.42
C ASN A 217 12.60 1.89 7.59
N ALA A 218 11.36 1.52 7.25
CA ALA A 218 10.20 2.37 7.48
C ALA A 218 10.02 2.67 8.98
N ALA A 219 10.05 1.65 9.83
CA ALA A 219 9.97 1.82 11.29
C ALA A 219 11.10 2.70 11.83
N LYS A 220 12.32 2.57 11.28
CA LYS A 220 13.51 3.35 11.67
C LYS A 220 13.40 4.82 11.28
N TYR A 221 12.88 5.13 10.08
CA TYR A 221 12.97 6.47 9.51
C TYR A 221 11.69 7.29 9.62
N MET A 222 10.49 6.70 9.71
CA MET A 222 9.24 7.46 9.85
C MET A 222 9.22 8.39 11.08
N PRO A 223 9.85 8.07 12.23
CA PRO A 223 9.98 9.00 13.35
C PRO A 223 10.63 10.34 12.98
N ASN A 224 11.43 10.43 11.91
CA ASN A 224 12.04 11.70 11.49
C ASN A 224 10.99 12.76 11.12
N CYS A 225 9.90 12.35 10.47
CA CYS A 225 8.76 13.25 10.19
C CYS A 225 7.86 13.40 11.41
N LEU A 226 7.54 12.30 12.10
CA LEU A 226 6.56 12.29 13.18
C LEU A 226 6.96 13.10 14.40
N LYS A 227 8.25 13.28 14.67
CA LYS A 227 8.73 14.15 15.77
C LYS A 227 8.24 15.59 15.68
N HIS A 228 7.92 16.04 14.45
CA HIS A 228 7.43 17.41 14.20
C HIS A 228 5.94 17.60 14.50
N PHE A 229 5.26 16.53 14.88
CA PHE A 229 3.86 16.59 15.36
C PHE A 229 3.78 16.86 16.88
N ALA A 230 4.90 16.78 17.59
CA ALA A 230 4.93 17.11 19.01
C ALA A 230 4.92 18.64 19.20
N PRO A 231 4.34 19.15 20.35
CA PRO A 231 3.75 18.36 21.45
C PRO A 231 2.23 18.14 21.29
N ASP A 232 1.58 18.79 20.35
CA ASP A 232 0.11 18.91 20.26
C ASP A 232 -0.52 18.25 19.01
N GLY A 233 0.30 17.60 18.17
CA GLY A 233 -0.16 16.94 16.96
C GLY A 233 -0.21 17.82 15.71
N VAL A 234 0.19 19.09 15.80
CA VAL A 234 0.23 20.01 14.65
C VAL A 234 1.46 19.74 13.78
N CYS A 235 1.29 19.77 12.46
CA CYS A 235 2.37 19.63 11.51
C CYS A 235 2.80 21.02 10.96
N TYR A 236 4.08 21.33 10.99
CA TYR A 236 4.64 22.60 10.48
C TYR A 236 4.44 22.81 8.97
N GLU A 237 4.19 21.74 8.20
CA GLU A 237 3.86 21.85 6.78
C GLU A 237 2.44 22.38 6.51
N GLY A 238 1.62 22.55 7.57
CA GLY A 238 0.27 23.06 7.48
C GLY A 238 -0.82 21.99 7.33
N PRO A 239 -2.12 22.38 7.40
CA PRO A 239 -3.23 21.44 7.55
C PRO A 239 -3.42 20.49 6.37
N ALA A 240 -3.12 20.91 5.14
CA ALA A 240 -3.24 20.05 3.96
C ALA A 240 -2.24 18.89 4.01
N TYR A 241 -0.98 19.15 4.34
CA TYR A 241 0.04 18.12 4.49
C TYR A 241 -0.12 17.33 5.80
N TRP A 242 -0.66 17.93 6.84
CA TRP A 242 -1.08 17.23 8.04
C TRP A 242 -2.08 16.11 7.70
N GLY A 243 -3.16 16.46 6.99
CA GLY A 243 -4.15 15.48 6.55
C GLY A 243 -3.57 14.42 5.62
N TYR A 244 -2.68 14.80 4.71
CA TYR A 244 -2.02 13.88 3.79
C TYR A 244 -1.12 12.88 4.55
N THR A 245 -0.27 13.39 5.45
CA THR A 245 0.65 12.57 6.25
C THR A 245 -0.11 11.61 7.17
N THR A 246 -1.11 12.11 7.91
CA THR A 246 -1.87 11.30 8.87
C THR A 246 -2.71 10.23 8.18
N SER A 247 -3.25 10.49 6.99
CA SER A 247 -3.96 9.49 6.20
C SER A 247 -3.04 8.31 5.84
N TYR A 248 -1.83 8.58 5.35
CA TYR A 248 -0.86 7.52 5.04
C TYR A 248 -0.31 6.84 6.29
N LEU A 249 -0.07 7.59 7.36
CA LEU A 249 0.31 7.01 8.65
C LEU A 249 -0.75 6.01 9.16
N THR A 250 -2.03 6.33 9.01
CA THR A 250 -3.12 5.42 9.38
C THR A 250 -3.07 4.12 8.57
N LEU A 251 -2.82 4.21 7.26
CA LEU A 251 -2.65 3.03 6.40
C LEU A 251 -1.44 2.19 6.86
N TYR A 252 -0.31 2.84 7.14
CA TYR A 252 0.88 2.15 7.65
C TYR A 252 0.59 1.41 8.96
N LEU A 253 0.07 2.12 9.97
CA LEU A 253 -0.21 1.54 11.27
C LEU A 253 -1.18 0.36 11.18
N LYS A 254 -2.21 0.46 10.33
CA LYS A 254 -3.16 -0.62 10.11
C LYS A 254 -2.53 -1.83 9.39
N ALA A 255 -1.60 -1.60 8.48
CA ALA A 255 -0.95 -2.67 7.73
C ALA A 255 0.08 -3.45 8.55
N VAL A 256 0.68 -2.83 9.59
CA VAL A 256 1.71 -3.47 10.45
C VAL A 256 1.17 -3.96 11.79
N ALA A 257 -0.09 -3.68 12.10
CA ALA A 257 -0.77 -4.15 13.32
C ALA A 257 -1.10 -5.63 13.24
#